data_677a980a8f0b45868735859beaa73cea
#
_entry.id   677a980a8f0b45868735859beaa73cea
#
_cell.length_a   1.000
_cell.length_b   1.000
_cell.length_c   1.000
_cell.angle_alpha   90.00
_cell.angle_beta   90.00
_cell.angle_gamma   90.00
#
_symmetry.space_group_name_H-M   'P 1'
#
loop_
_entity.id
_entity.type
_entity.pdbx_description
1 polymer ?
#
loop_
_entity_poly.entity_id
_entity_poly.type
_entity_poly.pdbx_seq_one_letter_code
_entity_poly.pdbx_strand_id
1 'polypeptide(L)'
;MKSKFDKALSVVALSVLGAIGSVQAAPVYEIVNIEDFDLKGNVDGTSRGYALAVNANNELVGVSKGKKKLSVDDEDEDDVIDVEDGIAPEEAIVYSVFLPIVANNFTFTAEENDPESPWNPNFYSINGTTPPTEVDDEGELVVNSVDTYFYGMNDSEVKVGSYTAPEKTIDYEGTDEDQEFWYYRDFELRGVAVTADGTEIELVPSYETYVREEDDFVVELGGWSAAAAVNNNNLVAGYASTDIIEYSAGRIDDCIDASQNEDAEFPVPVEICVQADQYPSNGTRNISYQTRAHVWQIEADNTIPEDNIVELPLGLTPDEDSTLNYIAQGLGINNDGVVVGRSHTYRNGKEDDLYQDAAYWQKDSNGDYQYNWIDPDIFSDTVYSSIAYDINDNGIVIGSLQKYISGYLREKFFYYDINDPGAEIIIPDDFQDGISDLTSKPKSINNAGQVVGNIEVTYDKDKPRPKAAFLFNMNDNEFININDNLTCESKGYEQDEDGNWSRHPIEVIDGDGSILTYGSEFYVVEANSINEEGTIVGTAFVRKPVYQYDTDGNLILGENGTPLFEIDGNGDPVTSFLTRMVVLKPAAGNQEACTESDLVEDEPYERKGAASWAWLFSLPLLWLRRRKAN
;
A
#
# COMPACT_ATOMS: atom_id res chain seq x y z
N MET A 1 14.42 -61.44 29.21
CA MET A 1 14.61 -60.76 27.91
C MET A 1 13.30 -60.24 27.27
N LYS A 2 12.11 -60.51 27.83
CA LYS A 2 10.80 -60.00 27.32
C LYS A 2 10.42 -58.59 27.80
N SER A 3 10.96 -58.08 28.92
CA SER A 3 10.51 -56.81 29.50
C SER A 3 11.19 -55.54 28.92
N LYS A 4 12.24 -55.72 28.12
CA LYS A 4 12.91 -54.57 27.44
C LYS A 4 12.36 -54.27 26.03
N PHE A 5 11.72 -55.27 25.40
CA PHE A 5 11.10 -55.07 24.09
C PHE A 5 9.76 -54.33 24.16
N ASP A 6 8.97 -54.61 25.25
CA ASP A 6 7.67 -53.95 25.40
C ASP A 6 7.78 -52.48 25.77
N LYS A 7 8.91 -52.02 26.38
CA LYS A 7 9.16 -50.58 26.64
C LYS A 7 9.68 -49.85 25.42
N ALA A 8 10.39 -50.54 24.53
CA ALA A 8 10.84 -49.94 23.29
C ALA A 8 9.69 -49.76 22.28
N LEU A 9 8.73 -50.68 22.23
CA LEU A 9 7.53 -50.54 21.40
C LEU A 9 6.59 -49.44 21.92
N SER A 10 6.49 -49.24 23.25
CA SER A 10 5.65 -48.15 23.81
C SER A 10 6.23 -46.77 23.56
N VAL A 11 7.55 -46.64 23.54
CA VAL A 11 8.21 -45.34 23.24
C VAL A 11 8.14 -45.03 21.75
N VAL A 12 8.28 -46.03 20.89
CA VAL A 12 8.11 -45.87 19.45
C VAL A 12 6.65 -45.60 19.07
N ALA A 13 5.69 -46.25 19.73
CA ALA A 13 4.27 -45.96 19.51
C ALA A 13 3.85 -44.56 20.02
N LEU A 14 4.45 -44.06 21.12
CA LEU A 14 4.21 -42.69 21.58
C LEU A 14 4.93 -41.63 20.72
N SER A 15 6.08 -41.96 20.15
CA SER A 15 6.77 -41.03 19.22
C SER A 15 6.12 -41.01 17.84
N VAL A 16 5.45 -42.04 17.40
CA VAL A 16 4.68 -42.08 16.14
C VAL A 16 3.29 -41.43 16.34
N LEU A 17 2.70 -41.47 17.55
CA LEU A 17 1.47 -40.72 17.85
C LEU A 17 1.71 -39.23 18.12
N GLY A 18 2.97 -38.82 18.44
CA GLY A 18 3.37 -37.40 18.51
C GLY A 18 3.79 -36.80 17.17
N ALA A 19 3.92 -37.61 16.13
CA ALA A 19 4.30 -37.19 14.78
C ALA A 19 3.14 -37.27 13.75
N ILE A 20 1.92 -37.54 14.19
CA ILE A 20 0.74 -37.16 13.44
C ILE A 20 0.48 -35.72 13.88
N GLY A 21 1.29 -34.80 13.37
CA GLY A 21 0.88 -33.40 13.27
C GLY A 21 -0.50 -33.43 12.61
N SER A 22 -1.51 -32.97 13.28
CA SER A 22 -2.76 -32.62 12.62
C SER A 22 -2.34 -31.74 11.45
N VAL A 23 -2.53 -32.22 10.23
CA VAL A 23 -2.61 -31.32 9.08
C VAL A 23 -3.76 -30.41 9.48
N GLN A 24 -3.45 -29.24 9.99
CA GLN A 24 -4.45 -28.24 10.33
C GLN A 24 -4.95 -27.77 8.97
N ALA A 25 -6.21 -28.02 8.67
CA ALA A 25 -6.80 -27.49 7.45
C ALA A 25 -6.56 -25.98 7.40
N ALA A 26 -6.30 -25.44 6.22
CA ALA A 26 -6.14 -24.01 6.03
C ALA A 26 -7.29 -23.26 6.70
N PRO A 27 -7.03 -22.12 7.39
CA PRO A 27 -8.07 -21.38 8.07
C PRO A 27 -9.12 -20.88 7.08
N VAL A 28 -10.39 -21.01 7.43
CA VAL A 28 -11.51 -20.42 6.70
C VAL A 28 -11.78 -19.05 7.31
N TYR A 29 -12.15 -18.07 6.47
CA TYR A 29 -12.42 -16.71 6.88
C TYR A 29 -13.86 -16.32 6.58
N GLU A 30 -14.43 -15.46 7.44
CA GLU A 30 -15.66 -14.74 7.17
C GLU A 30 -15.40 -13.24 7.10
N ILE A 31 -16.12 -12.58 6.21
CA ILE A 31 -16.12 -11.12 6.08
C ILE A 31 -17.19 -10.59 7.05
N VAL A 32 -16.77 -9.67 7.95
CA VAL A 32 -17.63 -9.25 9.06
C VAL A 32 -18.10 -7.80 9.00
N ASN A 33 -17.76 -7.05 7.93
CA ASN A 33 -18.04 -5.62 7.86
C ASN A 33 -18.46 -5.10 6.48
N ILE A 34 -18.81 -5.95 5.51
CA ILE A 34 -19.18 -5.44 4.19
C ILE A 34 -20.49 -4.66 4.25
N GLU A 35 -20.43 -3.42 3.81
CA GLU A 35 -21.58 -2.56 3.59
C GLU A 35 -22.27 -2.97 2.29
N ASP A 36 -23.44 -3.60 2.39
CA ASP A 36 -24.15 -4.16 1.22
C ASP A 36 -24.62 -3.09 0.25
N PHE A 37 -24.96 -1.89 0.71
CA PHE A 37 -25.68 -0.90 -0.10
C PHE A 37 -25.07 0.49 -0.16
N ASP A 38 -23.99 0.76 0.58
CA ASP A 38 -23.41 2.10 0.60
C ASP A 38 -22.53 2.35 -0.63
N LEU A 39 -22.94 3.30 -1.48
CA LEU A 39 -22.18 3.78 -2.63
C LEU A 39 -21.26 4.96 -2.29
N LYS A 40 -21.35 5.47 -1.05
CA LYS A 40 -20.59 6.65 -0.62
C LYS A 40 -19.17 6.33 -0.17
N GLY A 41 -18.83 5.05 0.10
CA GLY A 41 -17.56 4.64 0.65
C GLY A 41 -17.60 4.41 2.15
N ASN A 42 -16.44 4.10 2.73
CA ASN A 42 -16.31 3.80 4.16
C ASN A 42 -16.48 5.05 5.06
N VAL A 43 -16.24 6.23 4.50
CA VAL A 43 -16.47 7.52 5.18
C VAL A 43 -17.42 8.34 4.33
N ASP A 44 -18.42 8.96 4.97
CA ASP A 44 -19.40 9.81 4.28
C ASP A 44 -18.71 10.85 3.39
N GLY A 45 -19.21 11.00 2.17
CA GLY A 45 -18.64 11.93 1.17
C GLY A 45 -17.44 11.40 0.39
N THR A 46 -16.96 10.20 0.69
CA THR A 46 -15.90 9.52 -0.06
C THR A 46 -16.46 8.37 -0.89
N SER A 47 -15.70 7.91 -1.90
CA SER A 47 -16.17 6.86 -2.81
C SER A 47 -15.45 5.53 -2.62
N ARG A 48 -14.29 5.52 -1.95
CA ARG A 48 -13.42 4.33 -1.83
C ARG A 48 -12.82 4.28 -0.43
N GLY A 49 -12.64 3.09 0.11
CA GLY A 49 -12.08 2.88 1.44
C GLY A 49 -11.08 1.73 1.46
N TYR A 50 -9.96 1.94 2.16
CA TYR A 50 -8.85 1.01 2.28
C TYR A 50 -8.48 0.85 3.76
N ALA A 51 -8.56 -0.36 4.31
CA ALA A 51 -8.05 -0.64 5.64
C ALA A 51 -6.55 -0.95 5.56
N LEU A 52 -5.73 -0.30 6.40
CA LEU A 52 -4.27 -0.34 6.32
C LEU A 52 -3.62 -1.08 7.48
N ALA A 53 -4.10 -0.91 8.72
CA ALA A 53 -3.55 -1.61 9.88
C ALA A 53 -4.63 -2.00 10.88
N VAL A 54 -4.38 -3.07 11.63
CA VAL A 54 -5.23 -3.57 12.72
C VAL A 54 -4.36 -3.92 13.93
N ASN A 55 -4.82 -3.56 15.15
CA ASN A 55 -4.15 -3.90 16.40
C ASN A 55 -4.73 -5.17 17.07
N ALA A 56 -4.18 -5.55 18.22
CA ALA A 56 -4.64 -6.71 18.98
C ALA A 56 -6.06 -6.53 19.57
N ASN A 57 -6.56 -5.29 19.69
CA ASN A 57 -7.91 -4.99 20.18
C ASN A 57 -8.96 -5.02 19.06
N ASN A 58 -8.61 -5.38 17.84
CA ASN A 58 -9.44 -5.29 16.64
C ASN A 58 -9.86 -3.86 16.27
N GLU A 59 -9.08 -2.85 16.67
CA GLU A 59 -9.21 -1.51 16.15
C GLU A 59 -8.40 -1.41 14.87
N LEU A 60 -8.90 -0.66 13.90
CA LEU A 60 -8.24 -0.49 12.62
C LEU A 60 -8.13 0.98 12.20
N VAL A 61 -7.15 1.24 11.35
CA VAL A 61 -6.99 2.51 10.66
C VAL A 61 -6.97 2.27 9.16
N GLY A 62 -7.38 3.31 8.43
CA GLY A 62 -7.42 3.26 7.00
C GLY A 62 -7.48 4.65 6.36
N VAL A 63 -7.63 4.65 5.04
CA VAL A 63 -7.82 5.86 4.23
C VAL A 63 -9.03 5.71 3.34
N SER A 64 -9.86 6.74 3.28
CA SER A 64 -10.93 6.89 2.29
C SER A 64 -10.53 7.94 1.27
N LYS A 65 -10.79 7.64 -0.01
CA LYS A 65 -10.54 8.59 -1.10
C LYS A 65 -11.83 9.33 -1.46
N GLY A 66 -11.71 10.66 -1.62
CA GLY A 66 -12.81 11.54 -2.01
C GLY A 66 -13.24 11.35 -3.46
N LYS A 67 -14.23 12.14 -3.87
CA LYS A 67 -14.77 12.15 -5.24
C LYS A 67 -13.89 12.96 -6.19
N LYS A 68 -12.59 12.73 -6.26
CA LYS A 68 -11.83 13.34 -7.35
C LYS A 68 -12.38 12.77 -8.65
N LYS A 69 -12.93 13.63 -9.56
CA LYS A 69 -13.14 13.23 -10.95
C LYS A 69 -11.78 12.80 -11.47
N LEU A 70 -11.62 11.51 -11.72
CA LEU A 70 -10.60 11.06 -12.64
C LEU A 70 -10.85 11.82 -13.94
N SER A 71 -9.84 12.44 -14.50
CA SER A 71 -10.00 13.17 -15.76
C SER A 71 -10.53 12.17 -16.79
N VAL A 72 -11.54 12.58 -17.58
CA VAL A 72 -12.19 11.76 -18.61
C VAL A 72 -11.22 11.29 -19.71
N ASP A 73 -9.95 11.69 -19.63
CA ASP A 73 -8.89 11.36 -20.57
C ASP A 73 -8.09 10.10 -20.22
N ASP A 74 -8.35 9.46 -19.08
CA ASP A 74 -7.82 8.14 -18.78
C ASP A 74 -8.69 7.09 -19.48
N GLU A 75 -8.33 6.78 -20.74
CA GLU A 75 -8.94 5.67 -21.51
C GLU A 75 -8.59 4.29 -20.92
N ASP A 76 -7.76 4.23 -19.89
CA ASP A 76 -7.45 3.04 -19.12
C ASP A 76 -8.38 2.97 -17.89
N GLU A 77 -9.63 2.56 -18.13
CA GLU A 77 -10.63 2.23 -17.10
C GLU A 77 -10.27 1.00 -16.23
N ASP A 78 -9.03 0.59 -16.25
CA ASP A 78 -8.53 -0.42 -15.34
C ASP A 78 -8.10 0.27 -14.02
N ASP A 79 -9.10 0.74 -13.26
CA ASP A 79 -8.98 1.05 -11.83
C ASP A 79 -8.59 -0.22 -11.04
N VAL A 80 -7.54 -0.87 -11.46
CA VAL A 80 -6.78 -1.77 -10.59
C VAL A 80 -6.19 -0.85 -9.55
N ILE A 81 -6.60 -1.03 -8.30
CA ILE A 81 -6.02 -0.32 -7.18
C ILE A 81 -4.52 -0.57 -7.25
N ASP A 82 -3.83 0.33 -7.88
CA ASP A 82 -2.41 0.44 -7.72
C ASP A 82 -2.20 1.18 -6.39
N VAL A 83 -2.48 0.48 -5.28
CA VAL A 83 -1.89 0.80 -4.00
C VAL A 83 -0.45 0.32 -4.14
N GLU A 84 0.25 0.95 -5.09
CA GLU A 84 1.66 0.72 -5.27
C GLU A 84 2.35 1.06 -3.98
N ASP A 85 3.10 0.10 -3.52
CA ASP A 85 4.20 0.25 -2.59
C ASP A 85 3.89 0.64 -1.15
N GLY A 86 2.67 0.42 -0.66
CA GLY A 86 2.38 0.31 0.77
C GLY A 86 2.50 1.59 1.60
N ILE A 87 3.22 2.60 1.15
CA ILE A 87 3.33 3.91 1.77
C ILE A 87 3.10 4.95 0.70
N ALA A 88 1.99 5.68 0.83
CA ALA A 88 1.57 6.73 -0.09
C ALA A 88 2.57 7.88 -0.40
N PRO A 89 3.73 8.04 0.28
CA PRO A 89 4.73 9.04 -0.10
C PRO A 89 5.30 8.90 -1.51
N GLU A 90 5.05 7.77 -2.17
CA GLU A 90 5.53 7.53 -3.54
C GLU A 90 4.47 7.82 -4.62
N GLU A 91 3.22 8.10 -4.25
CA GLU A 91 2.27 8.72 -5.18
C GLU A 91 2.82 10.09 -5.57
N ALA A 92 3.13 10.26 -6.85
CA ALA A 92 3.58 11.55 -7.35
C ALA A 92 2.45 12.57 -7.13
N ILE A 93 2.63 13.44 -6.15
CA ILE A 93 1.70 14.54 -5.90
C ILE A 93 1.79 15.48 -7.10
N VAL A 94 0.71 15.54 -7.87
CA VAL A 94 0.59 16.42 -9.02
C VAL A 94 -0.51 17.42 -8.72
N TYR A 95 -0.15 18.64 -8.44
CA TYR A 95 -1.11 19.75 -8.38
C TYR A 95 -0.57 20.99 -9.10
N SER A 96 -1.48 21.85 -9.46
CA SER A 96 -1.16 23.09 -10.16
C SER A 96 -1.09 24.23 -9.15
N VAL A 97 -0.01 25.03 -9.21
CA VAL A 97 0.08 26.28 -8.44
C VAL A 97 -0.94 27.35 -8.89
N PHE A 98 -1.70 27.08 -9.97
CA PHE A 98 -2.74 27.96 -10.52
C PHE A 98 -4.16 27.55 -10.11
N LEU A 99 -4.35 26.44 -9.41
CA LEU A 99 -5.66 25.93 -9.04
C LEU A 99 -5.74 25.68 -7.55
N PRO A 100 -6.92 25.88 -6.92
CA PRO A 100 -7.13 25.53 -5.52
C PRO A 100 -6.78 24.09 -5.24
N ILE A 101 -6.10 23.86 -4.11
CA ILE A 101 -5.68 22.53 -3.67
C ILE A 101 -6.84 21.88 -2.93
N VAL A 102 -7.31 20.74 -3.42
CA VAL A 102 -8.41 19.98 -2.81
C VAL A 102 -7.90 18.62 -2.36
N ALA A 103 -8.06 18.32 -1.08
CA ALA A 103 -7.73 17.02 -0.52
C ALA A 103 -8.60 15.91 -1.12
N ASN A 104 -7.98 14.74 -1.33
CA ASN A 104 -8.64 13.55 -1.83
C ASN A 104 -8.54 12.37 -0.87
N ASN A 105 -7.69 12.43 0.14
CA ASN A 105 -7.40 11.33 1.05
C ASN A 105 -7.75 11.74 2.48
N PHE A 106 -8.63 10.93 3.11
CA PHE A 106 -9.15 11.20 4.45
C PHE A 106 -8.94 9.96 5.29
N THR A 107 -8.12 10.08 6.32
CA THR A 107 -7.90 8.97 7.24
C THR A 107 -9.15 8.68 8.07
N PHE A 108 -9.36 7.43 8.41
CA PHE A 108 -10.43 7.00 9.29
C PHE A 108 -9.92 5.98 10.32
N THR A 109 -10.68 5.84 11.40
CA THR A 109 -10.54 4.76 12.36
C THR A 109 -11.84 3.96 12.40
N ALA A 110 -11.75 2.67 12.70
CA ALA A 110 -12.93 1.86 12.96
C ALA A 110 -12.64 0.86 14.09
N GLU A 111 -13.66 0.56 14.86
CA GLU A 111 -13.59 -0.38 15.96
C GLU A 111 -14.80 -1.33 15.93
N GLU A 112 -14.65 -2.51 16.50
CA GLU A 112 -15.75 -3.45 16.69
C GLU A 112 -16.61 -2.98 17.84
N ASN A 113 -17.77 -2.36 17.54
CA ASN A 113 -18.68 -1.83 18.56
C ASN A 113 -19.49 -2.91 19.30
N ASP A 114 -19.74 -4.03 18.61
CA ASP A 114 -20.52 -5.18 19.14
C ASP A 114 -20.03 -6.43 18.36
N PRO A 115 -19.82 -7.59 19.01
CA PRO A 115 -19.47 -8.83 18.32
C PRO A 115 -20.45 -9.26 17.21
N GLU A 116 -21.68 -8.74 17.22
CA GLU A 116 -22.71 -8.97 16.21
C GLU A 116 -22.88 -7.78 15.24
N SER A 117 -22.15 -6.67 15.46
CA SER A 117 -22.23 -5.46 14.63
C SER A 117 -20.99 -5.31 13.75
N PRO A 118 -21.15 -4.90 12.49
CA PRO A 118 -20.01 -4.60 11.62
C PRO A 118 -19.21 -3.40 12.15
N TRP A 119 -17.93 -3.33 11.79
CA TRP A 119 -17.10 -2.16 12.02
C TRP A 119 -17.67 -0.93 11.32
N ASN A 120 -17.82 0.16 12.07
CA ASN A 120 -18.27 1.42 11.51
C ASN A 120 -17.08 2.39 11.47
N PRO A 121 -16.59 2.78 10.30
CA PRO A 121 -15.51 3.74 10.19
C PRO A 121 -15.97 5.14 10.60
N ASN A 122 -15.08 5.83 11.33
CA ASN A 122 -15.29 7.21 11.75
C ASN A 122 -14.18 8.08 11.15
N PHE A 123 -14.56 9.22 10.58
CA PHE A 123 -13.60 10.21 10.10
C PHE A 123 -12.73 10.70 11.27
N TYR A 124 -11.42 10.74 11.03
CA TYR A 124 -10.46 11.29 11.97
C TYR A 124 -9.92 12.62 11.45
N SER A 125 -10.05 13.68 12.25
CA SER A 125 -9.54 15.01 11.90
C SER A 125 -8.09 15.14 12.35
N ILE A 126 -7.16 15.37 11.42
CA ILE A 126 -5.79 15.78 11.71
C ILE A 126 -5.65 17.27 11.39
N ASN A 127 -4.99 18.01 12.28
CA ASN A 127 -4.74 19.44 12.12
C ASN A 127 -6.02 20.28 11.89
N GLY A 128 -7.13 19.85 12.49
CA GLY A 128 -8.41 20.56 12.40
C GLY A 128 -9.11 20.45 11.04
N THR A 129 -8.76 19.45 10.21
CA THR A 129 -9.46 19.20 8.95
C THR A 129 -10.92 18.85 9.18
N THR A 130 -11.79 19.26 8.26
CA THR A 130 -13.23 18.98 8.32
C THR A 130 -13.58 17.69 7.59
N PRO A 131 -14.66 17.00 7.98
CA PRO A 131 -15.19 15.90 7.19
C PRO A 131 -15.57 16.35 5.77
N PRO A 132 -15.43 15.50 4.73
CA PRO A 132 -15.71 15.87 3.35
C PRO A 132 -17.19 16.17 3.05
N THR A 133 -18.08 15.93 4.00
CA THR A 133 -19.53 16.22 3.90
C THR A 133 -19.95 17.45 4.70
N GLU A 134 -19.04 18.09 5.43
CA GLU A 134 -19.38 19.29 6.20
C GLU A 134 -19.73 20.44 5.26
N VAL A 135 -20.76 21.19 5.61
CA VAL A 135 -21.19 22.38 4.87
C VAL A 135 -21.04 23.61 5.74
N ASP A 136 -20.75 24.75 5.12
CA ASP A 136 -20.67 26.04 5.79
C ASP A 136 -22.06 26.61 6.11
N ASP A 137 -22.11 27.81 6.68
CA ASP A 137 -23.36 28.52 7.03
C ASP A 137 -24.20 28.88 5.79
N GLU A 138 -23.62 28.85 4.58
CA GLU A 138 -24.27 29.17 3.32
C GLU A 138 -24.78 27.88 2.63
N GLY A 139 -24.43 26.72 3.17
CA GLY A 139 -24.85 25.40 2.67
C GLY A 139 -23.94 24.84 1.56
N GLU A 140 -22.78 25.46 1.33
CA GLU A 140 -21.77 24.99 0.41
C GLU A 140 -20.82 24.01 1.13
N LEU A 141 -20.31 23.01 0.39
CA LEU A 141 -19.34 22.06 0.93
C LEU A 141 -18.05 22.77 1.34
N VAL A 142 -17.62 22.57 2.58
CA VAL A 142 -16.33 23.06 3.04
C VAL A 142 -15.22 22.33 2.28
N VAL A 143 -14.38 23.10 1.59
CA VAL A 143 -13.23 22.54 0.85
C VAL A 143 -12.12 22.24 1.85
N ASN A 144 -11.74 20.98 1.95
CA ASN A 144 -10.60 20.54 2.72
C ASN A 144 -9.38 20.42 1.80
N SER A 145 -8.26 21.05 2.19
CA SER A 145 -7.01 21.04 1.43
C SER A 145 -5.94 20.11 2.04
N VAL A 146 -6.22 19.44 3.16
CA VAL A 146 -5.26 18.60 3.88
C VAL A 146 -5.54 17.13 3.58
N ASP A 147 -4.61 16.47 2.90
CA ASP A 147 -4.60 15.02 2.74
C ASP A 147 -4.03 14.35 4.00
N THR A 148 -4.64 13.27 4.45
CA THR A 148 -4.26 12.57 5.68
C THR A 148 -4.19 11.07 5.47
N TYR A 149 -3.20 10.41 6.10
CA TYR A 149 -2.99 8.97 6.06
C TYR A 149 -2.59 8.42 7.42
N PHE A 150 -3.16 7.27 7.82
CA PHE A 150 -2.58 6.41 8.85
C PHE A 150 -2.09 5.11 8.22
N TYR A 151 -0.82 4.76 8.46
CA TYR A 151 -0.20 3.56 7.93
C TYR A 151 -0.11 2.43 8.95
N GLY A 152 0.03 2.78 10.24
CA GLY A 152 0.22 1.84 11.32
C GLY A 152 -0.47 2.25 12.61
N MET A 153 -0.65 1.27 13.49
CA MET A 153 -1.19 1.45 14.83
C MET A 153 -0.65 0.37 15.76
N ASN A 154 -0.38 0.72 17.03
CA ASN A 154 -0.01 -0.25 18.06
C ASN A 154 -1.18 -0.63 18.97
N ASP A 155 -0.94 -1.55 19.92
CA ASP A 155 -1.97 -2.04 20.86
C ASP A 155 -2.34 -1.01 21.94
N SER A 156 -1.59 0.10 22.04
CA SER A 156 -1.90 1.25 22.91
C SER A 156 -2.61 2.37 22.15
N GLU A 157 -3.16 2.08 20.96
CA GLU A 157 -3.89 3.02 20.08
C GLU A 157 -3.06 4.22 19.60
N VAL A 158 -1.73 4.14 19.64
CA VAL A 158 -0.88 5.12 18.97
C VAL A 158 -0.94 4.86 17.47
N LYS A 159 -1.47 5.81 16.72
CA LYS A 159 -1.62 5.80 15.27
C LYS A 159 -0.50 6.60 14.64
N VAL A 160 0.08 6.12 13.55
CA VAL A 160 1.17 6.81 12.85
C VAL A 160 0.89 6.91 11.36
N GLY A 161 1.39 7.99 10.77
CA GLY A 161 1.15 8.23 9.36
C GLY A 161 1.77 9.53 8.87
N SER A 162 1.09 10.18 7.92
CA SER A 162 1.50 11.46 7.37
C SER A 162 0.32 12.34 6.99
N TYR A 163 0.57 13.63 6.83
CA TYR A 163 -0.41 14.60 6.37
C TYR A 163 0.28 15.72 5.56
N THR A 164 -0.51 16.50 4.83
CA THR A 164 -0.05 17.68 4.10
C THR A 164 -0.36 18.95 4.88
N ALA A 165 0.37 20.04 4.63
CA ALA A 165 -0.02 21.35 5.13
C ALA A 165 -1.33 21.81 4.47
N PRO A 166 -2.12 22.68 5.14
CA PRO A 166 -3.25 23.35 4.51
C PRO A 166 -2.80 24.27 3.38
N GLU A 167 -3.69 24.49 2.41
CA GLU A 167 -3.48 25.44 1.34
C GLU A 167 -3.18 26.85 1.87
N LYS A 168 -2.25 27.53 1.18
CA LYS A 168 -1.97 28.96 1.29
C LYS A 168 -2.10 29.61 -0.07
N THR A 169 -2.41 30.90 -0.08
CA THR A 169 -2.53 31.71 -1.30
C THR A 169 -1.64 32.94 -1.26
N ILE A 170 -1.16 33.35 -2.45
CA ILE A 170 -0.50 34.62 -2.71
C ILE A 170 -1.25 35.29 -3.86
N ASP A 171 -1.53 36.60 -3.78
CA ASP A 171 -2.20 37.33 -4.83
C ASP A 171 -1.44 37.19 -6.16
N TYR A 172 -2.17 36.90 -7.25
CA TYR A 172 -1.58 36.78 -8.57
C TYR A 172 -1.51 38.16 -9.25
N GLU A 173 -0.31 38.66 -9.48
CA GLU A 173 -0.06 39.95 -10.13
C GLU A 173 0.27 39.83 -11.64
N GLY A 174 0.03 38.66 -12.24
CA GLY A 174 0.35 38.41 -13.66
C GLY A 174 -0.68 38.95 -14.64
N THR A 175 -0.60 38.50 -15.91
CA THR A 175 -1.44 39.01 -17.01
C THR A 175 -2.73 38.27 -17.24
N ASP A 176 -2.95 37.15 -16.58
CA ASP A 176 -4.18 36.38 -16.69
C ASP A 176 -5.27 36.97 -15.78
N GLU A 177 -6.27 37.62 -16.41
CA GLU A 177 -7.36 38.29 -15.66
C GLU A 177 -8.30 37.30 -14.94
N ASP A 178 -8.28 36.02 -15.31
CA ASP A 178 -9.08 34.97 -14.70
C ASP A 178 -8.36 34.32 -13.51
N GLN A 179 -7.06 34.59 -13.32
CA GLN A 179 -6.24 34.08 -12.23
C GLN A 179 -6.18 35.10 -11.07
N GLU A 180 -6.72 34.73 -9.91
CA GLU A 180 -6.78 35.62 -8.75
C GLU A 180 -5.64 35.36 -7.76
N PHE A 181 -5.25 34.06 -7.58
CA PHE A 181 -4.26 33.65 -6.61
C PHE A 181 -3.29 32.62 -7.18
N TRP A 182 -2.09 32.59 -6.57
CA TRP A 182 -1.22 31.43 -6.56
C TRP A 182 -1.58 30.55 -5.39
N TYR A 183 -1.46 29.21 -5.54
CA TYR A 183 -1.78 28.23 -4.50
C TYR A 183 -0.55 27.42 -4.15
N TYR A 184 -0.25 27.23 -2.86
CA TYR A 184 0.88 26.44 -2.38
C TYR A 184 0.62 25.89 -0.98
N ARG A 185 1.56 25.06 -0.48
CA ARG A 185 1.58 24.51 0.88
C ARG A 185 2.96 24.69 1.49
N ASP A 186 3.05 24.76 2.82
CA ASP A 186 4.34 24.81 3.51
C ASP A 186 5.10 23.48 3.40
N PHE A 187 4.38 22.34 3.36
CA PHE A 187 4.95 21.02 3.14
C PHE A 187 3.90 20.09 2.52
N GLU A 188 4.38 19.08 1.79
CA GLU A 188 3.53 18.06 1.16
C GLU A 188 3.55 16.72 1.91
N LEU A 189 4.50 16.50 2.80
CA LEU A 189 4.61 15.26 3.54
C LEU A 189 5.22 15.52 4.92
N ARG A 190 4.41 15.41 5.95
CA ARG A 190 4.83 15.53 7.34
C ARG A 190 4.36 14.31 8.13
N GLY A 191 5.31 13.61 8.77
CA GLY A 191 5.02 12.51 9.67
C GLY A 191 4.22 12.96 10.88
N VAL A 192 3.30 12.14 11.33
CA VAL A 192 2.48 12.39 12.51
C VAL A 192 2.30 11.11 13.31
N ALA A 193 2.32 11.24 14.64
CA ALA A 193 1.82 10.24 15.56
C ALA A 193 0.63 10.83 16.33
N VAL A 194 -0.41 10.02 16.52
CA VAL A 194 -1.61 10.41 17.26
C VAL A 194 -1.82 9.41 18.38
N THR A 195 -1.79 9.87 19.61
CA THR A 195 -1.96 9.03 20.80
C THR A 195 -3.44 8.71 21.06
N ALA A 196 -3.72 7.74 21.94
CA ALA A 196 -5.07 7.31 22.30
C ALA A 196 -5.96 8.45 22.80
N ASP A 197 -5.40 9.47 23.45
CA ASP A 197 -6.14 10.64 23.91
C ASP A 197 -6.36 11.73 22.84
N GLY A 198 -5.91 11.45 21.59
CA GLY A 198 -6.04 12.36 20.44
C GLY A 198 -4.96 13.44 20.36
N THR A 199 -3.89 13.36 21.17
CA THR A 199 -2.75 14.28 21.05
C THR A 199 -1.99 14.02 19.74
N GLU A 200 -1.90 15.04 18.91
CA GLU A 200 -1.12 15.01 17.66
C GLU A 200 0.34 15.41 17.94
N ILE A 201 1.27 14.59 17.47
CA ILE A 201 2.72 14.78 17.61
C ILE A 201 3.31 14.84 16.20
N GLU A 202 3.73 16.03 15.81
CA GLU A 202 4.36 16.24 14.51
C GLU A 202 5.81 15.71 14.52
N LEU A 203 6.19 14.96 13.48
CA LEU A 203 7.53 14.42 13.31
C LEU A 203 8.31 15.31 12.32
N VAL A 204 8.77 16.44 12.82
CA VAL A 204 9.48 17.45 12.02
C VAL A 204 10.81 16.88 11.53
N PRO A 205 11.14 16.99 10.22
CA PRO A 205 12.44 16.57 9.70
C PRO A 205 13.56 17.49 10.17
N SER A 206 14.79 17.00 10.16
CA SER A 206 15.95 17.81 10.55
C SER A 206 16.35 18.87 9.52
N TYR A 207 15.86 18.73 8.29
CA TYR A 207 16.10 19.67 7.20
C TYR A 207 14.76 20.09 6.54
N GLU A 208 14.35 21.32 6.80
CA GLU A 208 13.12 21.91 6.28
C GLU A 208 13.29 23.34 5.75
N THR A 209 14.48 23.92 5.93
CA THR A 209 14.76 25.32 5.59
C THR A 209 16.08 25.41 4.84
N TYR A 210 16.11 26.18 3.75
CA TYR A 210 17.31 26.52 3.00
C TYR A 210 17.77 27.93 3.32
N VAL A 211 19.06 28.13 3.51
CA VAL A 211 19.68 29.45 3.71
C VAL A 211 20.72 29.67 2.63
N ARG A 212 20.49 30.66 1.76
CA ARG A 212 21.46 31.02 0.73
C ARG A 212 22.70 31.67 1.33
N GLU A 213 23.89 31.15 1.02
CA GLU A 213 25.15 31.61 1.62
C GLU A 213 25.54 33.04 1.22
N GLU A 214 25.07 33.55 0.05
CA GLU A 214 25.48 34.84 -0.51
C GLU A 214 24.92 36.03 0.29
N ASP A 215 23.67 35.94 0.76
CA ASP A 215 22.94 37.06 1.37
C ASP A 215 22.09 36.67 2.59
N ASP A 216 22.25 35.46 3.12
CA ASP A 216 21.49 34.89 4.23
C ASP A 216 19.95 34.88 3.95
N PHE A 217 19.54 34.79 2.66
CA PHE A 217 18.13 34.67 2.33
C PHE A 217 17.59 33.30 2.74
N VAL A 218 16.49 33.29 3.47
CA VAL A 218 15.88 32.07 4.02
C VAL A 218 14.67 31.66 3.20
N VAL A 219 14.61 30.38 2.82
CA VAL A 219 13.47 29.78 2.12
C VAL A 219 12.96 28.59 2.94
N GLU A 220 11.69 28.64 3.29
CA GLU A 220 11.00 27.50 3.92
C GLU A 220 10.68 26.45 2.85
N LEU A 221 11.27 25.27 2.97
CA LEU A 221 11.10 24.16 2.02
C LEU A 221 10.06 23.16 2.49
N GLY A 222 9.77 23.17 3.80
CA GLY A 222 8.92 22.22 4.45
C GLY A 222 9.57 20.87 4.77
N GLY A 223 10.52 20.44 3.96
CA GLY A 223 11.15 19.13 4.14
C GLY A 223 10.19 17.95 3.95
N TRP A 224 10.68 16.75 4.23
CA TRP A 224 9.93 15.50 4.18
C TRP A 224 10.07 14.70 5.45
N SER A 225 8.95 14.18 5.96
CA SER A 225 8.96 13.09 6.96
C SER A 225 7.72 12.21 6.81
N ALA A 226 7.84 10.95 7.18
CA ALA A 226 6.72 10.03 7.26
C ALA A 226 6.95 9.02 8.39
N ALA A 227 5.89 8.70 9.13
CA ALA A 227 5.88 7.65 10.13
C ALA A 227 5.25 6.39 9.52
N ALA A 228 6.06 5.35 9.29
CA ALA A 228 5.61 4.15 8.59
C ALA A 228 5.02 3.09 9.53
N ALA A 229 5.62 2.91 10.72
CA ALA A 229 5.24 1.88 11.69
C ALA A 229 5.49 2.34 13.12
N VAL A 230 4.79 1.73 14.06
CA VAL A 230 4.97 1.96 15.51
C VAL A 230 4.87 0.64 16.26
N ASN A 231 5.79 0.41 17.21
CA ASN A 231 5.75 -0.78 18.06
C ASN A 231 5.01 -0.53 19.38
N ASN A 232 4.82 -1.58 20.19
CA ASN A 232 4.12 -1.49 21.47
C ASN A 232 4.89 -0.77 22.58
N ASN A 233 6.14 -0.38 22.31
CA ASN A 233 6.93 0.49 23.19
C ASN A 233 6.86 1.97 22.77
N ASN A 234 5.95 2.35 21.88
CA ASN A 234 5.78 3.68 21.31
C ASN A 234 7.04 4.20 20.58
N LEU A 235 7.85 3.29 20.03
CA LEU A 235 8.95 3.64 19.15
C LEU A 235 8.42 3.64 17.71
N VAL A 236 8.48 4.80 17.05
CA VAL A 236 8.02 5.03 15.69
C VAL A 236 9.17 4.85 14.73
N ALA A 237 9.01 4.10 13.66
CA ALA A 237 9.94 4.01 12.54
C ALA A 237 9.39 4.73 11.32
N GLY A 238 10.28 5.34 10.55
CA GLY A 238 9.94 6.06 9.33
C GLY A 238 11.16 6.63 8.64
N TYR A 239 11.00 7.77 7.99
CA TYR A 239 12.10 8.47 7.32
C TYR A 239 11.88 9.98 7.33
N ALA A 240 12.97 10.74 7.16
CA ALA A 240 12.93 12.18 7.13
C ALA A 240 14.05 12.75 6.26
N SER A 241 13.84 13.98 5.75
CA SER A 241 14.85 14.76 5.05
C SER A 241 15.92 15.26 6.01
N THR A 242 17.19 15.16 5.58
CA THR A 242 18.36 15.55 6.39
C THR A 242 19.23 16.59 5.68
N ASP A 243 19.09 16.75 4.37
CA ASP A 243 19.85 17.68 3.56
C ASP A 243 19.27 17.76 2.13
N ILE A 244 19.87 18.58 1.26
CA ILE A 244 19.64 18.63 -0.19
C ILE A 244 20.96 18.47 -0.95
N ILE A 245 20.88 18.16 -2.24
CA ILE A 245 22.05 18.11 -3.12
C ILE A 245 22.35 19.50 -3.72
N GLU A 246 23.60 19.73 -4.14
CA GLU A 246 24.04 21.00 -4.75
C GLU A 246 23.16 21.46 -5.94
N TYR A 247 22.71 20.52 -6.77
CA TYR A 247 21.78 20.82 -7.86
C TYR A 247 20.46 21.41 -7.37
N SER A 248 19.88 20.84 -6.31
CA SER A 248 18.64 21.34 -5.69
C SER A 248 18.84 22.72 -5.07
N ALA A 249 20.00 22.95 -4.40
CA ALA A 249 20.36 24.25 -3.85
C ALA A 249 20.45 25.31 -4.97
N GLY A 250 21.10 25.00 -6.09
CA GLY A 250 21.15 25.89 -7.25
C GLY A 250 19.79 26.21 -7.86
N ARG A 251 18.85 25.26 -7.84
CA ARG A 251 17.46 25.51 -8.28
C ARG A 251 16.72 26.46 -7.34
N ILE A 252 16.95 26.35 -6.04
CA ILE A 252 16.38 27.27 -5.05
C ILE A 252 16.97 28.67 -5.25
N ASP A 253 18.28 28.78 -5.48
CA ASP A 253 18.94 30.08 -5.80
C ASP A 253 18.34 30.71 -7.04
N ASP A 254 18.11 29.95 -8.13
CA ASP A 254 17.41 30.42 -9.32
C ASP A 254 16.00 30.96 -9.01
N CYS A 255 15.25 30.31 -8.09
CA CYS A 255 13.93 30.75 -7.64
C CYS A 255 14.02 32.07 -6.84
N ILE A 256 15.02 32.23 -5.97
CA ILE A 256 15.26 33.45 -5.21
C ILE A 256 15.58 34.60 -6.19
N ASP A 257 16.49 34.38 -7.13
CA ASP A 257 16.87 35.40 -8.13
C ASP A 257 15.69 35.79 -9.02
N ALA A 258 14.85 34.81 -9.41
CA ALA A 258 13.65 35.09 -10.19
C ALA A 258 12.64 35.95 -9.43
N SER A 259 12.47 35.70 -8.12
CA SER A 259 11.55 36.46 -7.27
C SER A 259 12.02 37.89 -6.99
N GLN A 260 13.34 38.11 -7.00
CA GLN A 260 13.98 39.43 -6.77
C GLN A 260 14.26 40.22 -8.06
N ASN A 261 13.86 39.70 -9.22
CA ASN A 261 14.16 40.31 -10.50
C ASN A 261 13.29 41.58 -10.73
N GLU A 262 13.84 42.76 -10.44
CA GLU A 262 13.18 44.06 -10.63
C GLU A 262 12.85 44.40 -12.12
N ASP A 263 13.48 43.72 -13.08
CA ASP A 263 13.22 43.88 -14.51
C ASP A 263 12.06 43.01 -15.01
N ALA A 264 11.60 42.04 -14.19
CA ALA A 264 10.43 41.24 -14.52
C ALA A 264 9.15 42.05 -14.29
N GLU A 265 8.26 42.07 -15.29
CA GLU A 265 6.96 42.74 -15.18
C GLU A 265 6.11 42.13 -14.07
N PHE A 266 6.24 40.80 -13.87
CA PHE A 266 5.55 40.03 -12.85
C PHE A 266 6.49 38.93 -12.29
N PRO A 267 7.23 39.21 -11.20
CA PRO A 267 8.11 38.22 -10.60
C PRO A 267 7.28 37.09 -9.93
N VAL A 268 7.69 35.84 -10.14
CA VAL A 268 7.08 34.70 -9.48
C VAL A 268 7.55 34.65 -8.02
N PRO A 269 6.65 34.54 -7.02
CA PRO A 269 7.04 34.38 -5.62
C PRO A 269 7.95 33.16 -5.43
N VAL A 270 8.91 33.26 -4.50
CA VAL A 270 9.90 32.19 -4.28
C VAL A 270 9.21 30.89 -3.84
N GLU A 271 8.18 30.98 -2.99
CA GLU A 271 7.39 29.86 -2.51
C GLU A 271 6.74 29.07 -3.66
N ILE A 272 6.20 29.79 -4.64
CA ILE A 272 5.55 29.21 -5.81
C ILE A 272 6.56 28.53 -6.75
N CYS A 273 7.71 29.18 -6.98
CA CYS A 273 8.78 28.61 -7.79
C CYS A 273 9.34 27.32 -7.17
N VAL A 274 9.62 27.36 -5.88
CA VAL A 274 10.12 26.20 -5.12
C VAL A 274 9.10 25.06 -5.11
N GLN A 275 7.84 25.36 -4.88
CA GLN A 275 6.76 24.38 -4.90
C GLN A 275 6.66 23.70 -6.28
N ALA A 276 6.69 24.47 -7.37
CA ALA A 276 6.65 23.95 -8.73
C ALA A 276 7.85 23.05 -9.07
N ASP A 277 9.03 23.33 -8.50
CA ASP A 277 10.24 22.53 -8.69
C ASP A 277 10.31 21.29 -7.77
N GLN A 278 9.64 21.31 -6.62
CA GLN A 278 9.49 20.14 -5.75
C GLN A 278 8.45 19.15 -6.31
N TYR A 279 7.33 19.64 -6.87
CA TYR A 279 6.18 18.84 -7.30
C TYR A 279 5.71 19.20 -8.72
N PRO A 280 6.60 19.09 -9.71
CA PRO A 280 6.26 19.48 -11.06
C PRO A 280 5.23 18.55 -11.69
N SER A 281 4.33 19.11 -12.50
CA SER A 281 3.27 18.36 -13.19
C SER A 281 3.79 17.27 -14.15
N ASN A 282 5.06 17.34 -14.56
CA ASN A 282 5.69 16.31 -15.41
C ASN A 282 6.34 15.16 -14.61
N GLY A 283 6.24 15.17 -13.28
CA GLY A 283 6.79 14.14 -12.39
C GLY A 283 8.30 14.16 -12.20
N THR A 284 9.05 15.07 -12.86
CA THR A 284 10.51 15.17 -12.72
C THR A 284 10.86 16.27 -11.72
N ARG A 285 11.20 15.88 -10.49
CA ARG A 285 11.56 16.81 -9.42
C ARG A 285 12.92 17.45 -9.68
N ASN A 286 12.99 18.78 -9.56
CA ASN A 286 14.24 19.54 -9.61
C ASN A 286 14.82 19.78 -8.21
N ILE A 287 13.95 19.85 -7.19
CA ILE A 287 14.38 19.95 -5.80
C ILE A 287 14.06 18.62 -5.10
N SER A 288 15.08 17.94 -4.61
CA SER A 288 15.00 16.64 -3.96
C SER A 288 15.84 16.61 -2.70
N TYR A 289 15.38 15.89 -1.68
CA TYR A 289 16.02 15.79 -0.37
C TYR A 289 16.89 14.55 -0.26
N GLN A 290 18.03 14.69 0.45
CA GLN A 290 18.69 13.55 1.09
C GLN A 290 17.76 13.01 2.18
N THR A 291 17.48 11.71 2.17
CA THR A 291 16.53 11.10 3.11
C THR A 291 17.18 9.99 3.91
N ARG A 292 16.92 9.94 5.21
CA ARG A 292 17.41 8.87 6.09
C ARG A 292 16.23 8.19 6.79
N ALA A 293 16.42 6.91 7.08
CA ALA A 293 15.55 6.22 8.01
C ALA A 293 15.71 6.83 9.41
N HIS A 294 14.62 6.95 10.15
CA HIS A 294 14.56 7.56 11.46
C HIS A 294 13.76 6.70 12.42
N VAL A 295 14.07 6.85 13.69
CA VAL A 295 13.21 6.42 14.80
C VAL A 295 12.95 7.58 15.75
N TRP A 296 11.70 7.63 16.25
CA TRP A 296 11.24 8.61 17.23
C TRP A 296 10.64 7.87 18.43
N GLN A 297 11.15 8.11 19.63
CA GLN A 297 10.60 7.54 20.85
C GLN A 297 9.60 8.54 21.47
N ILE A 298 8.34 8.15 21.52
CA ILE A 298 7.30 8.92 22.20
C ILE A 298 7.36 8.59 23.69
N GLU A 299 7.51 9.64 24.53
CA GLU A 299 7.51 9.53 25.98
C GLU A 299 6.08 9.46 26.56
N ALA A 300 5.96 9.07 27.82
CA ALA A 300 4.67 8.91 28.50
C ALA A 300 3.88 10.22 28.67
N ASP A 301 4.50 11.38 28.46
CA ASP A 301 3.86 12.69 28.47
C ASP A 301 3.46 13.19 27.06
N ASN A 302 3.48 12.29 26.06
CA ASN A 302 3.17 12.57 24.66
C ASN A 302 4.15 13.56 24.00
N THR A 303 5.40 13.57 24.41
CA THR A 303 6.48 14.38 23.80
C THR A 303 7.56 13.49 23.16
N ILE A 304 8.33 14.09 22.25
CA ILE A 304 9.54 13.48 21.68
C ILE A 304 10.72 14.43 21.95
N PRO A 305 11.50 14.21 23.00
CA PRO A 305 12.73 14.96 23.23
C PRO A 305 13.71 14.81 22.06
N GLU A 306 14.55 15.82 21.81
CA GLU A 306 15.54 15.81 20.72
C GLU A 306 16.47 14.58 20.80
N ASP A 307 16.90 14.18 22.00
CA ASP A 307 17.73 12.98 22.22
C ASP A 307 17.02 11.67 21.84
N ASN A 308 15.70 11.69 21.67
CA ASN A 308 14.86 10.57 21.29
C ASN A 308 14.56 10.51 19.78
N ILE A 309 15.15 11.41 19.01
CA ILE A 309 15.11 11.40 17.54
C ILE A 309 16.43 10.85 17.04
N VAL A 310 16.41 9.69 16.40
CA VAL A 310 17.62 9.02 15.95
C VAL A 310 17.59 8.82 14.44
N GLU A 311 18.55 9.44 13.75
CA GLU A 311 18.85 9.16 12.35
C GLU A 311 19.56 7.80 12.25
N LEU A 312 19.09 6.92 11.38
CA LEU A 312 19.67 5.61 11.15
C LEU A 312 20.75 5.67 10.04
N PRO A 313 21.86 4.91 10.21
CA PRO A 313 22.97 4.97 9.27
C PRO A 313 22.58 4.47 7.87
N LEU A 314 23.10 5.15 6.85
CA LEU A 314 22.97 4.75 5.44
C LEU A 314 23.78 3.47 5.16
N GLY A 315 23.41 2.68 4.17
CA GLY A 315 24.11 1.46 3.76
C GLY A 315 25.46 1.68 3.07
N LEU A 316 25.84 2.94 2.88
CA LEU A 316 27.10 3.36 2.29
C LEU A 316 27.59 4.65 2.95
N THR A 317 28.83 5.00 2.73
CA THR A 317 29.36 6.32 3.08
C THR A 317 29.43 7.15 1.80
N PRO A 318 28.64 8.24 1.68
CA PRO A 318 28.73 9.12 0.53
C PRO A 318 30.13 9.76 0.41
N ASP A 319 30.60 9.98 -0.81
CA ASP A 319 31.77 10.81 -1.04
C ASP A 319 31.45 12.28 -0.70
N GLU A 320 32.44 13.01 -0.19
CA GLU A 320 32.28 14.43 0.18
C GLU A 320 31.84 15.31 -0.98
N ASP A 321 32.23 14.96 -2.21
CA ASP A 321 31.89 15.70 -3.44
C ASP A 321 30.73 15.04 -4.24
N SER A 322 29.97 14.13 -3.64
CA SER A 322 28.91 13.42 -4.35
C SER A 322 27.73 14.33 -4.68
N THR A 323 27.31 14.31 -5.94
CA THR A 323 26.10 15.01 -6.41
C THR A 323 24.86 14.13 -6.41
N LEU A 324 24.96 12.90 -5.88
CA LEU A 324 23.87 11.93 -5.89
C LEU A 324 22.93 12.14 -4.69
N ASN A 325 21.66 11.86 -4.91
CA ASN A 325 20.67 11.85 -3.85
C ASN A 325 20.62 10.46 -3.21
N TYR A 326 20.94 10.36 -1.91
CA TYR A 326 20.93 9.10 -1.17
C TYR A 326 19.71 8.99 -0.28
N ILE A 327 19.05 7.84 -0.33
CA ILE A 327 17.79 7.59 0.36
C ILE A 327 17.92 6.32 1.19
N ALA A 328 17.45 6.39 2.45
CA ALA A 328 17.12 5.25 3.28
C ALA A 328 15.76 5.46 3.94
N GLN A 329 14.97 4.39 4.08
CA GLN A 329 13.63 4.43 4.63
C GLN A 329 13.43 3.30 5.64
N GLY A 330 12.94 3.62 6.84
CA GLY A 330 12.43 2.67 7.82
C GLY A 330 10.95 2.44 7.54
N LEU A 331 10.53 1.20 7.36
CA LEU A 331 9.18 0.83 6.92
C LEU A 331 8.41 -0.04 7.91
N GLY A 332 9.13 -0.85 8.70
CA GLY A 332 8.58 -1.71 9.74
C GLY A 332 9.45 -1.71 10.99
N ILE A 333 8.87 -2.09 12.13
CA ILE A 333 9.59 -2.16 13.41
C ILE A 333 8.95 -3.21 14.33
N ASN A 334 9.78 -4.03 14.99
CA ASN A 334 9.29 -4.96 16.00
C ASN A 334 9.41 -4.42 17.44
N ASN A 335 8.96 -5.19 18.43
CA ASN A 335 8.99 -4.78 19.84
C ASN A 335 10.40 -4.77 20.46
N ASP A 336 11.38 -5.40 19.83
CA ASP A 336 12.79 -5.30 20.20
C ASP A 336 13.47 -4.03 19.64
N GLY A 337 12.74 -3.23 18.85
CA GLY A 337 13.20 -2.00 18.23
C GLY A 337 14.10 -2.23 17.01
N VAL A 338 14.06 -3.41 16.39
CA VAL A 338 14.68 -3.64 15.09
C VAL A 338 13.83 -3.00 14.01
N VAL A 339 14.43 -2.10 13.22
CA VAL A 339 13.79 -1.41 12.10
C VAL A 339 14.14 -2.12 10.80
N VAL A 340 13.19 -2.30 9.90
CA VAL A 340 13.41 -2.84 8.55
C VAL A 340 12.98 -1.84 7.49
N GLY A 341 13.54 -1.98 6.28
CA GLY A 341 13.21 -1.08 5.19
C GLY A 341 14.15 -1.24 4.01
N ARG A 342 14.59 -0.14 3.42
CA ARG A 342 15.57 -0.12 2.33
C ARG A 342 16.59 1.00 2.51
N SER A 343 17.77 0.84 1.92
CA SER A 343 18.81 1.86 1.89
C SER A 343 19.59 1.79 0.58
N HIS A 344 20.06 2.95 0.12
CA HIS A 344 21.10 2.96 -0.89
C HIS A 344 22.35 2.26 -0.39
N THR A 345 22.94 1.45 -1.26
CA THR A 345 24.18 0.71 -1.04
C THR A 345 24.96 0.56 -2.35
N TYR A 346 26.27 0.34 -2.26
CA TYR A 346 27.10 0.02 -3.42
C TYR A 346 27.23 -1.49 -3.55
N ARG A 347 26.60 -2.06 -4.57
CA ARG A 347 26.82 -3.47 -4.90
C ARG A 347 28.25 -3.66 -5.37
N ASN A 348 28.89 -4.74 -4.97
CA ASN A 348 30.30 -5.03 -5.28
C ASN A 348 31.30 -3.94 -4.81
N GLY A 349 30.91 -3.04 -3.91
CA GLY A 349 31.73 -1.94 -3.43
C GLY A 349 32.15 -0.93 -4.50
N LYS A 350 31.32 -0.76 -5.55
CA LYS A 350 31.56 0.19 -6.65
C LYS A 350 30.52 1.28 -6.65
N GLU A 351 30.96 2.52 -6.77
CA GLU A 351 30.10 3.70 -6.84
C GLU A 351 29.14 3.70 -8.06
N ASP A 352 29.59 3.12 -9.18
CA ASP A 352 28.77 2.97 -10.39
C ASP A 352 27.63 1.94 -10.22
N ASP A 353 27.68 1.11 -9.15
CA ASP A 353 26.69 0.08 -8.85
C ASP A 353 25.82 0.50 -7.65
N LEU A 354 25.22 1.70 -7.71
CA LEU A 354 24.31 2.23 -6.69
C LEU A 354 22.91 1.65 -6.83
N TYR A 355 22.41 1.00 -5.78
CA TYR A 355 21.09 0.39 -5.72
C TYR A 355 20.40 0.67 -4.38
N GLN A 356 19.07 0.60 -4.37
CA GLN A 356 18.28 0.56 -3.13
C GLN A 356 17.95 -0.89 -2.82
N ASP A 357 18.45 -1.36 -1.67
CA ASP A 357 18.27 -2.76 -1.27
C ASP A 357 17.70 -2.87 0.15
N ALA A 358 17.03 -4.00 0.39
CA ALA A 358 16.43 -4.33 1.68
C ALA A 358 17.48 -4.35 2.79
N ALA A 359 17.13 -3.75 3.91
CA ALA A 359 18.01 -3.58 5.04
C ALA A 359 17.26 -3.68 6.37
N TYR A 360 18.01 -3.93 7.44
CA TYR A 360 17.53 -3.75 8.79
C TYR A 360 18.55 -3.00 9.64
N TRP A 361 18.05 -2.32 10.66
CA TRP A 361 18.86 -1.60 11.63
C TRP A 361 18.58 -2.15 13.02
N GLN A 362 19.63 -2.58 13.69
CA GLN A 362 19.58 -3.15 15.03
C GLN A 362 20.59 -2.45 15.93
N LYS A 363 20.22 -2.24 17.21
CA LYS A 363 21.14 -1.66 18.19
C LYS A 363 22.26 -2.61 18.54
N ASP A 364 23.49 -2.10 18.58
CA ASP A 364 24.65 -2.81 19.09
C ASP A 364 24.67 -2.84 20.63
N SER A 365 25.74 -3.39 21.21
CA SER A 365 25.92 -3.46 22.67
C SER A 365 26.07 -2.10 23.36
N ASN A 366 26.30 -1.03 22.61
CA ASN A 366 26.41 0.35 23.12
C ASN A 366 25.07 1.08 23.04
N GLY A 367 24.08 0.51 22.31
CA GLY A 367 22.80 1.11 22.06
C GLY A 367 22.71 1.90 20.74
N ASP A 368 23.76 1.89 19.91
CA ASP A 368 23.83 2.59 18.65
C ASP A 368 23.28 1.69 17.52
N TYR A 369 22.41 2.24 16.66
CA TYR A 369 21.89 1.51 15.51
C TYR A 369 22.98 1.23 14.48
N GLN A 370 23.03 -0.01 14.00
CA GLN A 370 23.93 -0.49 12.96
C GLN A 370 23.12 -0.92 11.75
N TYR A 371 23.58 -0.49 10.57
CA TYR A 371 23.03 -0.95 9.28
C TYR A 371 23.44 -2.39 9.02
N ASN A 372 22.48 -3.19 8.55
CA ASN A 372 22.69 -4.56 8.09
C ASN A 372 21.99 -4.75 6.75
N TRP A 373 22.74 -5.16 5.74
CA TRP A 373 22.22 -5.47 4.43
C TRP A 373 21.61 -6.87 4.42
N ILE A 374 20.37 -7.03 3.96
CA ILE A 374 19.71 -8.33 3.87
C ILE A 374 20.26 -9.08 2.65
N ASP A 375 20.96 -10.20 2.91
CA ASP A 375 21.50 -11.13 1.93
C ASP A 375 22.24 -10.45 0.75
N PRO A 376 23.42 -9.88 0.98
CA PRO A 376 24.20 -9.22 -0.06
C PRO A 376 24.65 -10.15 -1.18
N ASP A 377 24.58 -11.47 -0.98
CA ASP A 377 25.03 -12.49 -1.96
C ASP A 377 23.94 -12.87 -2.99
N ILE A 378 22.66 -12.50 -2.74
CA ILE A 378 21.56 -12.80 -3.68
C ILE A 378 21.65 -11.99 -4.97
N PHE A 379 22.39 -10.87 -4.95
CA PHE A 379 22.44 -9.95 -6.07
C PHE A 379 23.24 -10.51 -7.23
N SER A 380 22.49 -10.96 -8.22
CA SER A 380 22.97 -11.39 -9.52
C SER A 380 22.43 -10.45 -10.60
N ASP A 381 22.87 -10.62 -11.84
CA ASP A 381 22.35 -9.87 -13.00
C ASP A 381 20.82 -9.99 -13.19
N THR A 382 20.15 -10.83 -12.40
CA THR A 382 18.70 -11.06 -12.48
C THR A 382 17.90 -10.36 -11.38
N VAL A 383 18.53 -9.84 -10.32
CA VAL A 383 17.87 -9.09 -9.22
C VAL A 383 18.17 -7.61 -9.37
N TYR A 384 17.11 -6.81 -9.51
CA TYR A 384 17.21 -5.36 -9.74
C TYR A 384 17.24 -4.55 -8.45
N SER A 385 16.31 -4.80 -7.52
CA SER A 385 16.21 -4.12 -6.22
C SER A 385 15.50 -5.01 -5.20
N SER A 386 15.59 -4.66 -3.93
CA SER A 386 14.82 -5.30 -2.86
C SER A 386 14.35 -4.28 -1.82
N ILE A 387 13.32 -4.64 -1.05
CA ILE A 387 12.73 -3.82 0.01
C ILE A 387 12.18 -4.74 1.10
N ALA A 388 12.38 -4.39 2.38
CA ALA A 388 11.76 -5.05 3.51
C ALA A 388 10.59 -4.20 4.01
N TYR A 389 9.43 -4.82 4.24
CA TYR A 389 8.22 -4.11 4.63
C TYR A 389 7.90 -4.23 6.11
N ASP A 390 8.03 -5.43 6.67
CA ASP A 390 7.63 -5.70 8.05
C ASP A 390 8.53 -6.75 8.70
N ILE A 391 8.52 -6.81 10.03
CA ILE A 391 9.29 -7.73 10.86
C ILE A 391 8.51 -8.12 12.12
N ASN A 392 8.45 -9.41 12.43
CA ASN A 392 7.85 -9.87 13.69
C ASN A 392 8.84 -9.91 14.85
N ASP A 393 8.36 -10.20 16.08
CA ASP A 393 9.19 -10.28 17.27
C ASP A 393 10.12 -11.51 17.30
N ASN A 394 9.90 -12.48 16.41
CA ASN A 394 10.81 -13.61 16.23
C ASN A 394 12.00 -13.27 15.30
N GLY A 395 12.07 -12.04 14.79
CA GLY A 395 13.14 -11.60 13.89
C GLY A 395 12.98 -12.09 12.45
N ILE A 396 11.77 -12.46 12.05
CA ILE A 396 11.48 -12.81 10.66
C ILE A 396 11.07 -11.54 9.91
N VAL A 397 11.88 -11.17 8.94
CA VAL A 397 11.64 -10.05 8.02
C VAL A 397 10.87 -10.55 6.79
N ILE A 398 9.89 -9.80 6.35
CA ILE A 398 9.24 -9.99 5.06
C ILE A 398 9.50 -8.81 4.13
N GLY A 399 9.59 -9.11 2.84
CA GLY A 399 9.86 -8.10 1.84
C GLY A 399 9.62 -8.59 0.42
N SER A 400 9.92 -7.73 -0.54
CA SER A 400 9.91 -8.11 -1.93
C SER A 400 11.24 -7.82 -2.63
N LEU A 401 11.50 -8.53 -3.71
CA LEU A 401 12.61 -8.27 -4.60
C LEU A 401 12.13 -8.26 -6.05
N GLN A 402 12.70 -7.35 -6.83
CA GLN A 402 12.46 -7.28 -8.26
C GLN A 402 13.45 -8.19 -9.00
N LYS A 403 12.94 -9.17 -9.72
CA LYS A 403 13.73 -10.19 -10.41
C LYS A 403 13.25 -10.43 -11.83
N TYR A 404 14.21 -10.62 -12.75
CA TYR A 404 13.88 -11.05 -14.11
C TYR A 404 13.51 -12.54 -14.14
N ILE A 405 12.25 -12.84 -14.44
CA ILE A 405 11.70 -14.20 -14.61
C ILE A 405 11.17 -14.31 -16.03
N SER A 406 11.69 -15.25 -16.80
CA SER A 406 11.31 -15.47 -18.22
C SER A 406 11.42 -14.21 -19.10
N GLY A 407 12.32 -13.27 -18.73
CA GLY A 407 12.58 -12.03 -19.47
C GLY A 407 11.67 -10.85 -19.09
N TYR A 408 10.84 -10.99 -18.07
CA TYR A 408 10.01 -9.93 -17.50
C TYR A 408 10.50 -9.61 -16.09
N LEU A 409 10.52 -8.32 -15.73
CA LEU A 409 10.76 -7.89 -14.35
C LEU A 409 9.52 -8.24 -13.54
N ARG A 410 9.70 -8.99 -12.44
CA ARG A 410 8.65 -9.43 -11.54
C ARG A 410 9.02 -9.10 -10.10
N GLU A 411 8.08 -8.65 -9.32
CA GLU A 411 8.22 -8.51 -7.89
C GLU A 411 7.87 -9.84 -7.22
N LYS A 412 8.72 -10.30 -6.30
CA LYS A 412 8.53 -11.59 -5.60
C LYS A 412 8.64 -11.40 -4.11
N PHE A 413 7.65 -11.87 -3.39
CA PHE A 413 7.67 -12.00 -1.94
C PHE A 413 8.88 -12.83 -1.49
N PHE A 414 9.58 -12.36 -0.45
CA PHE A 414 10.60 -13.11 0.26
C PHE A 414 10.44 -12.97 1.77
N TYR A 415 11.05 -13.90 2.51
CA TYR A 415 11.28 -13.76 3.94
C TYR A 415 12.74 -14.07 4.29
N TYR A 416 13.19 -13.55 5.45
CA TYR A 416 14.58 -13.64 5.92
C TYR A 416 14.61 -13.67 7.46
N ASP A 417 15.43 -14.56 8.07
CA ASP A 417 15.59 -14.67 9.52
C ASP A 417 16.87 -13.95 9.95
N ILE A 418 16.75 -12.82 10.64
CA ILE A 418 17.91 -12.04 11.12
C ILE A 418 18.67 -12.74 12.25
N ASN A 419 18.12 -13.75 12.90
CA ASN A 419 18.73 -14.49 13.99
C ASN A 419 19.58 -15.67 13.50
N ASP A 420 19.48 -16.08 12.24
CA ASP A 420 20.33 -17.11 11.65
C ASP A 420 21.53 -16.46 10.94
N PRO A 421 22.77 -16.62 11.45
CA PRO A 421 23.97 -16.04 10.83
C PRO A 421 24.27 -16.54 9.42
N GLY A 422 23.62 -17.61 8.98
CA GLY A 422 23.74 -18.20 7.67
C GLY A 422 22.49 -18.03 6.82
N ALA A 423 21.55 -17.16 7.21
CA ALA A 423 20.31 -16.95 6.49
C ALA A 423 20.56 -16.48 5.05
N GLU A 424 19.78 -17.01 4.15
CA GLU A 424 19.62 -16.54 2.78
C GLU A 424 18.17 -16.09 2.59
N ILE A 425 17.90 -15.18 1.65
CA ILE A 425 16.55 -14.84 1.25
C ILE A 425 15.82 -16.07 0.74
N ILE A 426 14.65 -16.36 1.29
CA ILE A 426 13.78 -17.46 0.84
C ILE A 426 12.59 -16.86 0.09
N ILE A 427 12.44 -17.22 -1.19
CA ILE A 427 11.25 -16.92 -1.99
C ILE A 427 10.36 -18.17 -1.91
N PRO A 428 9.19 -18.11 -1.25
CA PRO A 428 8.31 -19.26 -1.15
C PRO A 428 7.74 -19.64 -2.53
N ASP A 429 7.42 -20.91 -2.69
CA ASP A 429 6.60 -21.35 -3.80
C ASP A 429 5.19 -20.78 -3.62
N ASP A 430 4.61 -20.27 -4.69
CA ASP A 430 3.25 -19.74 -4.68
C ASP A 430 2.22 -20.82 -5.10
N PHE A 431 1.36 -20.56 -6.09
CA PHE A 431 0.35 -21.53 -6.54
C PHE A 431 0.90 -22.67 -7.40
N GLN A 432 2.21 -22.73 -7.60
CA GLN A 432 2.88 -23.82 -8.34
C GLN A 432 4.25 -24.15 -7.74
N ASP A 433 4.75 -25.34 -8.01
CA ASP A 433 6.09 -25.73 -7.61
C ASP A 433 7.15 -24.84 -8.31
N GLY A 434 8.01 -24.21 -7.53
CA GLY A 434 9.05 -23.31 -8.00
C GLY A 434 8.57 -21.87 -8.21
N ILE A 435 9.52 -20.99 -8.55
CA ILE A 435 9.25 -19.54 -8.71
C ILE A 435 8.40 -19.30 -9.97
N SER A 436 7.16 -18.87 -9.78
CA SER A 436 6.24 -18.49 -10.86
C SER A 436 6.59 -17.11 -11.45
N ASP A 437 5.93 -16.74 -12.55
CA ASP A 437 6.01 -15.39 -13.11
C ASP A 437 4.87 -14.45 -12.63
N LEU A 438 4.13 -14.85 -11.56
CA LEU A 438 3.16 -14.00 -10.89
C LEU A 438 3.90 -13.04 -9.96
N THR A 439 3.52 -11.78 -9.97
CA THR A 439 3.99 -10.79 -8.99
C THR A 439 3.32 -11.05 -7.64
N SER A 440 4.10 -11.11 -6.56
CA SER A 440 3.61 -11.28 -5.19
C SER A 440 4.29 -10.28 -4.25
N LYS A 441 3.49 -9.61 -3.41
CA LYS A 441 3.94 -8.57 -2.49
C LYS A 441 3.39 -8.82 -1.10
N PRO A 442 4.25 -9.03 -0.08
CA PRO A 442 3.80 -9.16 1.30
C PRO A 442 3.54 -7.76 1.88
N LYS A 443 2.68 -7.69 2.90
CA LYS A 443 2.35 -6.44 3.60
C LYS A 443 2.61 -6.53 5.11
N SER A 444 2.20 -7.61 5.77
CA SER A 444 2.30 -7.74 7.22
C SER A 444 2.56 -9.18 7.63
N ILE A 445 3.24 -9.36 8.77
CA ILE A 445 3.53 -10.66 9.39
C ILE A 445 3.22 -10.62 10.88
N ASN A 446 2.56 -11.67 11.42
CA ASN A 446 2.38 -11.84 12.85
C ASN A 446 3.43 -12.79 13.48
N ASN A 447 3.43 -12.91 14.81
CA ASN A 447 4.37 -13.77 15.54
C ASN A 447 4.11 -15.26 15.34
N ALA A 448 2.94 -15.64 14.83
CA ALA A 448 2.65 -17.03 14.44
C ALA A 448 3.29 -17.42 13.09
N GLY A 449 3.93 -16.48 12.37
CA GLY A 449 4.53 -16.69 11.06
C GLY A 449 3.51 -16.74 9.92
N GLN A 450 2.39 -16.06 10.10
CA GLN A 450 1.39 -15.84 9.06
C GLN A 450 1.68 -14.53 8.35
N VAL A 451 1.83 -14.57 7.04
CA VAL A 451 2.12 -13.42 6.16
C VAL A 451 0.94 -13.16 5.25
N VAL A 452 0.52 -11.91 5.17
CA VAL A 452 -0.54 -11.46 4.26
C VAL A 452 -0.02 -10.45 3.24
N GLY A 453 -0.73 -10.33 2.12
CA GLY A 453 -0.36 -9.43 1.04
C GLY A 453 -1.25 -9.61 -0.19
N ASN A 454 -0.71 -9.30 -1.37
CA ASN A 454 -1.39 -9.51 -2.64
C ASN A 454 -0.52 -10.29 -3.64
N ILE A 455 -1.18 -10.97 -4.59
CA ILE A 455 -0.54 -11.76 -5.65
C ILE A 455 -1.35 -11.68 -6.94
N GLU A 456 -0.68 -11.62 -8.09
CA GLU A 456 -1.33 -11.81 -9.39
C GLU A 456 -1.93 -13.21 -9.50
N VAL A 457 -3.14 -13.34 -10.08
CA VAL A 457 -3.85 -14.64 -10.16
C VAL A 457 -3.99 -15.17 -11.57
N THR A 458 -3.50 -14.46 -12.59
CA THR A 458 -3.53 -14.92 -13.98
C THR A 458 -2.16 -14.84 -14.64
N TYR A 459 -1.95 -15.73 -15.61
CA TYR A 459 -0.72 -15.77 -16.43
C TYR A 459 -0.87 -15.04 -17.77
N ASP A 460 -2.00 -14.35 -17.99
CA ASP A 460 -2.23 -13.56 -19.21
C ASP A 460 -1.22 -12.40 -19.26
N LYS A 461 -0.62 -12.17 -20.41
CA LYS A 461 0.42 -11.15 -20.63
C LYS A 461 -0.09 -9.95 -21.43
N ASP A 462 -1.26 -10.07 -22.01
CA ASP A 462 -1.82 -9.07 -22.92
C ASP A 462 -2.70 -8.04 -22.18
N LYS A 463 -2.90 -8.20 -20.86
CA LYS A 463 -3.71 -7.32 -20.00
C LYS A 463 -3.03 -7.14 -18.64
N PRO A 464 -3.36 -6.06 -17.90
CA PRO A 464 -3.05 -5.99 -16.48
C PRO A 464 -3.55 -7.26 -15.78
N ARG A 465 -2.74 -7.82 -14.89
CA ARG A 465 -3.09 -9.06 -14.21
C ARG A 465 -3.86 -8.75 -12.94
N PRO A 466 -5.09 -9.29 -12.78
CA PRO A 466 -5.83 -9.11 -11.55
C PRO A 466 -5.05 -9.68 -10.36
N LYS A 467 -5.21 -9.02 -9.20
CA LYS A 467 -4.60 -9.39 -7.94
C LYS A 467 -5.64 -10.03 -7.01
N ALA A 468 -5.20 -10.91 -6.12
CA ALA A 468 -5.95 -11.45 -5.01
C ALA A 468 -5.17 -11.30 -3.72
N ALA A 469 -5.86 -11.18 -2.61
CA ALA A 469 -5.25 -11.28 -1.30
C ALA A 469 -4.73 -12.70 -1.04
N PHE A 470 -3.55 -12.81 -0.45
CA PHE A 470 -2.98 -14.10 -0.04
C PHE A 470 -2.73 -14.18 1.47
N LEU A 471 -2.74 -15.39 1.97
CA LEU A 471 -2.18 -15.78 3.26
C LEU A 471 -1.08 -16.82 3.02
N PHE A 472 0.12 -16.59 3.53
CA PHE A 472 1.20 -17.57 3.56
C PHE A 472 1.48 -18.00 5.00
N ASN A 473 1.40 -19.29 5.29
CA ASN A 473 1.75 -19.87 6.57
C ASN A 473 3.15 -20.48 6.51
N MET A 474 4.10 -19.84 7.17
CA MET A 474 5.51 -20.28 7.18
C MET A 474 5.69 -21.66 7.81
N ASN A 475 4.87 -22.03 8.81
CA ASN A 475 5.02 -23.30 9.53
C ASN A 475 4.70 -24.51 8.64
N ASP A 476 3.72 -24.35 7.75
CA ASP A 476 3.25 -25.40 6.84
C ASP A 476 3.81 -25.20 5.42
N ASN A 477 4.48 -24.07 5.16
CA ASN A 477 4.92 -23.62 3.84
C ASN A 477 3.76 -23.63 2.82
N GLU A 478 2.59 -23.15 3.27
CA GLU A 478 1.35 -23.16 2.50
C GLU A 478 1.00 -21.73 2.04
N PHE A 479 0.81 -21.57 0.73
CA PHE A 479 0.42 -20.31 0.08
C PHE A 479 -1.04 -20.41 -0.37
N ILE A 480 -1.91 -19.52 0.15
CA ILE A 480 -3.36 -19.60 0.02
C ILE A 480 -3.89 -18.33 -0.62
N ASN A 481 -4.73 -18.46 -1.65
CA ASN A 481 -5.60 -17.36 -2.08
C ASN A 481 -6.75 -17.22 -1.06
N ILE A 482 -6.84 -16.09 -0.37
CA ILE A 482 -7.83 -15.88 0.67
C ILE A 482 -9.26 -16.07 0.13
N ASN A 483 -9.52 -15.68 -1.13
CA ASN A 483 -10.84 -15.83 -1.73
C ASN A 483 -11.31 -17.29 -1.84
N ASP A 484 -10.38 -18.24 -1.95
CA ASP A 484 -10.75 -19.67 -1.98
C ASP A 484 -11.18 -20.15 -0.61
N ASN A 485 -10.67 -19.52 0.45
CA ASN A 485 -10.91 -19.88 1.85
C ASN A 485 -11.96 -18.98 2.56
N LEU A 486 -12.73 -18.19 1.82
CA LEU A 486 -13.89 -17.48 2.37
C LEU A 486 -15.08 -18.44 2.54
N THR A 487 -15.94 -18.17 3.55
CA THR A 487 -17.27 -18.81 3.63
C THR A 487 -18.10 -18.45 2.39
N CYS A 488 -19.08 -19.28 2.05
CA CYS A 488 -19.93 -19.03 0.90
C CYS A 488 -20.74 -17.74 1.05
N GLU A 489 -21.21 -17.45 2.24
CA GLU A 489 -21.88 -16.19 2.57
C GLU A 489 -20.96 -14.98 2.30
N SER A 490 -19.70 -15.07 2.71
CA SER A 490 -18.70 -14.01 2.47
C SER A 490 -18.35 -13.83 1.00
N LYS A 491 -18.54 -14.85 0.17
CA LYS A 491 -18.43 -14.76 -1.29
C LYS A 491 -19.70 -14.18 -1.94
N GLY A 492 -20.74 -13.86 -1.17
CA GLY A 492 -22.01 -13.32 -1.64
C GLY A 492 -23.00 -14.37 -2.12
N TYR A 493 -22.98 -15.56 -1.54
CA TYR A 493 -23.96 -16.61 -1.80
C TYR A 493 -24.89 -16.80 -0.61
N GLU A 494 -26.08 -17.28 -0.88
CA GLU A 494 -27.05 -17.77 0.12
C GLU A 494 -27.44 -19.22 -0.18
N GLN A 495 -27.77 -19.98 0.85
CA GLN A 495 -28.20 -21.35 0.73
C GLN A 495 -29.73 -21.45 0.83
N ASP A 496 -30.37 -22.12 -0.14
CA ASP A 496 -31.80 -22.38 -0.11
C ASP A 496 -32.16 -23.50 0.90
N GLU A 497 -33.48 -23.75 1.11
CA GLU A 497 -33.97 -24.80 2.02
C GLU A 497 -33.56 -26.22 1.56
N ASP A 498 -33.20 -26.41 0.30
CA ASP A 498 -32.77 -27.68 -0.29
C ASP A 498 -31.23 -27.85 -0.21
N GLY A 499 -30.49 -26.82 0.26
CA GLY A 499 -29.03 -26.82 0.43
C GLY A 499 -28.27 -26.41 -0.83
N ASN A 500 -28.92 -25.78 -1.82
CA ASN A 500 -28.23 -25.27 -3.01
C ASN A 500 -27.81 -23.83 -2.80
N TRP A 501 -26.60 -23.52 -3.23
CA TRP A 501 -26.05 -22.16 -3.20
C TRP A 501 -26.47 -21.34 -4.42
N SER A 502 -26.88 -20.09 -4.22
CA SER A 502 -27.16 -19.11 -5.26
C SER A 502 -26.65 -17.73 -4.85
N ARG A 503 -26.41 -16.84 -5.83
CA ARG A 503 -26.02 -15.46 -5.52
C ARG A 503 -27.11 -14.81 -4.68
N HIS A 504 -26.72 -14.21 -3.55
CA HIS A 504 -27.62 -13.45 -2.69
C HIS A 504 -28.16 -12.23 -3.46
N PRO A 505 -29.48 -12.10 -3.64
CA PRO A 505 -30.08 -10.98 -4.35
C PRO A 505 -30.11 -9.74 -3.44
N ILE A 506 -29.60 -8.62 -3.96
CA ILE A 506 -29.65 -7.32 -3.29
C ILE A 506 -30.68 -6.44 -3.99
N GLU A 507 -31.62 -5.88 -3.22
CA GLU A 507 -32.64 -4.96 -3.71
C GLU A 507 -32.21 -3.50 -3.44
N VAL A 508 -32.30 -2.65 -4.46
CA VAL A 508 -32.07 -1.21 -4.35
C VAL A 508 -33.28 -0.45 -4.90
N ILE A 509 -33.54 0.72 -4.34
CA ILE A 509 -34.64 1.59 -4.77
C ILE A 509 -34.06 2.64 -5.71
N ASP A 510 -34.51 2.62 -6.97
CA ASP A 510 -34.15 3.63 -7.97
C ASP A 510 -34.79 4.99 -7.69
N GLY A 511 -34.22 6.05 -8.26
CA GLY A 511 -34.75 7.42 -8.11
C GLY A 511 -36.19 7.63 -8.61
N ASP A 512 -36.71 6.77 -9.43
CA ASP A 512 -38.12 6.74 -9.85
C ASP A 512 -39.05 5.94 -8.91
N GLY A 513 -38.46 5.30 -7.87
CA GLY A 513 -39.18 4.47 -6.89
C GLY A 513 -39.32 3.01 -7.28
N SER A 514 -38.78 2.57 -8.44
CA SER A 514 -38.75 1.16 -8.82
C SER A 514 -37.74 0.39 -7.94
N ILE A 515 -38.03 -0.91 -7.72
CA ILE A 515 -37.12 -1.81 -7.02
C ILE A 515 -36.31 -2.56 -8.09
N LEU A 516 -34.98 -2.40 -8.03
CA LEU A 516 -34.04 -3.10 -8.89
C LEU A 516 -33.32 -4.17 -8.06
N THR A 517 -32.96 -5.30 -8.68
CA THR A 517 -32.28 -6.41 -8.00
C THR A 517 -31.01 -6.79 -8.75
N TYR A 518 -29.91 -7.02 -8.02
CA TYR A 518 -28.66 -7.55 -8.58
C TYR A 518 -28.05 -8.59 -7.64
N GLY A 519 -27.15 -9.44 -8.17
CA GLY A 519 -26.44 -10.43 -7.34
C GLY A 519 -25.26 -9.82 -6.60
N SER A 520 -25.13 -10.11 -5.30
CA SER A 520 -23.95 -9.74 -4.51
C SER A 520 -22.69 -10.43 -5.04
N GLU A 521 -21.56 -9.75 -4.99
CA GLU A 521 -20.25 -10.33 -5.31
C GLU A 521 -19.17 -9.57 -4.57
N PHE A 522 -18.29 -10.33 -3.91
CA PHE A 522 -17.19 -9.81 -3.11
C PHE A 522 -15.90 -10.52 -3.52
N TYR A 523 -14.82 -9.75 -3.66
CA TYR A 523 -13.51 -10.28 -4.00
C TYR A 523 -12.43 -9.52 -3.24
N VAL A 524 -11.69 -10.19 -2.38
CA VAL A 524 -10.61 -9.58 -1.59
C VAL A 524 -9.37 -9.49 -2.46
N VAL A 525 -8.97 -8.26 -2.78
CA VAL A 525 -7.84 -7.97 -3.69
C VAL A 525 -6.54 -7.76 -2.96
N GLU A 526 -6.59 -7.24 -1.72
CA GLU A 526 -5.42 -6.99 -0.87
C GLU A 526 -5.71 -7.32 0.59
N ALA A 527 -4.72 -7.90 1.27
CA ALA A 527 -4.66 -8.04 2.71
C ALA A 527 -3.48 -7.20 3.21
N ASN A 528 -3.77 -6.11 3.94
CA ASN A 528 -2.77 -5.12 4.30
C ASN A 528 -2.17 -5.32 5.69
N SER A 529 -2.91 -5.91 6.62
CA SER A 529 -2.45 -6.17 7.97
C SER A 529 -3.10 -7.42 8.56
N ILE A 530 -2.37 -8.09 9.44
CA ILE A 530 -2.83 -9.25 10.21
C ILE A 530 -2.40 -9.09 11.66
N ASN A 531 -3.32 -9.28 12.62
CA ASN A 531 -2.98 -9.27 14.04
C ASN A 531 -2.61 -10.67 14.57
N GLU A 532 -2.29 -10.76 15.88
CA GLU A 532 -1.89 -12.00 16.53
C GLU A 532 -3.03 -13.03 16.65
N GLU A 533 -4.29 -12.60 16.58
CA GLU A 533 -5.47 -13.47 16.58
C GLU A 533 -5.81 -14.00 15.17
N GLY A 534 -5.12 -13.52 14.14
CA GLY A 534 -5.35 -13.88 12.74
C GLY A 534 -6.48 -13.08 12.08
N THR A 535 -6.96 -11.99 12.69
CA THR A 535 -7.85 -11.03 12.03
C THR A 535 -7.05 -10.31 10.95
N ILE A 536 -7.58 -10.31 9.72
CA ILE A 536 -6.97 -9.67 8.55
C ILE A 536 -7.80 -8.46 8.15
N VAL A 537 -7.14 -7.36 7.82
CA VAL A 537 -7.78 -6.19 7.23
C VAL A 537 -7.15 -5.85 5.88
N GLY A 538 -7.95 -5.30 4.99
CA GLY A 538 -7.49 -5.01 3.65
C GLY A 538 -8.57 -4.35 2.78
N THR A 539 -8.54 -4.66 1.50
CA THR A 539 -9.42 -4.09 0.48
C THR A 539 -10.14 -5.20 -0.29
N ALA A 540 -11.43 -5.01 -0.49
CA ALA A 540 -12.24 -5.88 -1.35
C ALA A 540 -12.91 -5.07 -2.47
N PHE A 541 -13.12 -5.72 -3.62
CA PHE A 541 -14.05 -5.29 -4.63
C PHE A 541 -15.45 -5.76 -4.26
N VAL A 542 -16.40 -4.83 -4.22
CA VAL A 542 -17.79 -5.09 -3.94
C VAL A 542 -18.62 -4.67 -5.15
N ARG A 543 -19.42 -5.58 -5.69
CA ARG A 543 -20.32 -5.27 -6.81
C ARG A 543 -21.42 -4.34 -6.35
N LYS A 544 -21.56 -3.19 -7.02
CA LYS A 544 -22.56 -2.15 -6.75
C LYS A 544 -23.21 -1.66 -8.04
N PRO A 545 -24.47 -1.19 -8.02
CA PRO A 545 -25.08 -0.57 -9.17
C PRO A 545 -24.43 0.80 -9.46
N VAL A 546 -24.41 1.17 -10.74
CA VAL A 546 -23.84 2.42 -11.24
C VAL A 546 -24.90 3.50 -11.28
N TYR A 547 -24.59 4.70 -10.76
CA TYR A 547 -25.47 5.85 -10.88
C TYR A 547 -25.41 6.48 -12.26
N GLN A 548 -26.53 7.08 -12.69
CA GLN A 548 -26.58 7.92 -13.88
C GLN A 548 -25.98 9.30 -13.60
N TYR A 549 -25.14 9.78 -14.52
CA TYR A 549 -24.54 11.11 -14.47
C TYR A 549 -24.93 11.91 -15.72
N ASP A 550 -25.08 13.22 -15.57
CA ASP A 550 -25.24 14.14 -16.69
C ASP A 550 -23.89 14.42 -17.39
N THR A 551 -23.92 15.21 -18.47
CA THR A 551 -22.71 15.58 -19.22
C THR A 551 -21.69 16.41 -18.42
N ASP A 552 -22.13 17.01 -17.33
CA ASP A 552 -21.31 17.81 -16.42
C ASP A 552 -20.81 16.97 -15.22
N GLY A 553 -21.18 15.67 -15.18
CA GLY A 553 -20.81 14.72 -14.14
C GLY A 553 -21.59 14.87 -12.83
N ASN A 554 -22.77 15.49 -12.85
CA ASN A 554 -23.65 15.53 -11.70
C ASN A 554 -24.60 14.32 -11.71
N LEU A 555 -24.97 13.84 -10.51
CA LEU A 555 -25.96 12.76 -10.38
C LEU A 555 -27.31 13.17 -10.96
N ILE A 556 -27.90 12.32 -11.77
CA ILE A 556 -29.28 12.50 -12.26
C ILE A 556 -30.22 12.01 -11.16
N LEU A 557 -31.05 12.92 -10.63
CA LEU A 557 -32.01 12.60 -9.58
C LEU A 557 -33.37 12.26 -10.17
N GLY A 558 -34.03 11.27 -9.59
CA GLY A 558 -35.40 10.92 -9.90
C GLY A 558 -36.45 11.83 -9.22
N GLU A 559 -37.74 11.53 -9.40
CA GLU A 559 -38.83 12.34 -8.87
C GLU A 559 -38.86 12.40 -7.33
N ASN A 560 -38.31 11.41 -6.65
CA ASN A 560 -38.20 11.35 -5.19
C ASN A 560 -36.95 12.04 -4.62
N GLY A 561 -36.08 12.61 -5.48
CA GLY A 561 -34.86 13.30 -5.10
C GLY A 561 -33.68 12.38 -4.80
N THR A 562 -33.81 11.06 -5.05
CA THR A 562 -32.70 10.10 -4.98
C THR A 562 -32.08 9.86 -6.35
N PRO A 563 -30.79 9.47 -6.43
CA PRO A 563 -30.14 9.20 -7.71
C PRO A 563 -30.80 8.06 -8.50
N LEU A 564 -30.76 8.19 -9.83
CA LEU A 564 -31.14 7.12 -10.77
C LEU A 564 -29.94 6.19 -11.01
N PHE A 565 -30.21 4.88 -11.18
CA PHE A 565 -29.22 3.90 -11.60
C PHE A 565 -29.22 3.71 -13.11
N GLU A 566 -28.08 3.35 -13.69
CA GLU A 566 -28.00 2.87 -15.06
C GLU A 566 -28.69 1.51 -15.18
N ILE A 567 -29.51 1.33 -16.22
CA ILE A 567 -30.30 0.12 -16.46
C ILE A 567 -29.91 -0.46 -17.82
N ASP A 568 -29.69 -1.76 -17.88
CA ASP A 568 -29.37 -2.48 -19.11
C ASP A 568 -30.63 -2.72 -19.98
N GLY A 569 -30.43 -3.34 -21.15
CA GLY A 569 -31.52 -3.63 -22.08
C GLY A 569 -32.56 -4.65 -21.58
N ASN A 570 -32.31 -5.34 -20.47
CA ASN A 570 -33.22 -6.31 -19.84
C ASN A 570 -34.02 -5.67 -18.70
N GLY A 571 -33.62 -4.49 -18.22
CA GLY A 571 -34.24 -3.81 -17.10
C GLY A 571 -33.47 -4.06 -15.77
N ASP A 572 -32.33 -4.70 -15.83
CA ASP A 572 -31.46 -4.95 -14.65
C ASP A 572 -30.49 -3.77 -14.45
N PRO A 573 -30.09 -3.44 -13.20
CA PRO A 573 -29.13 -2.38 -12.96
C PRO A 573 -27.75 -2.77 -13.53
N VAL A 574 -27.13 -1.84 -14.25
CA VAL A 574 -25.71 -1.95 -14.61
C VAL A 574 -24.90 -1.91 -13.34
N THR A 575 -23.96 -2.84 -13.18
CA THR A 575 -23.13 -2.93 -11.99
C THR A 575 -21.65 -2.77 -12.31
N SER A 576 -20.90 -2.19 -11.38
CA SER A 576 -19.43 -2.15 -11.39
C SER A 576 -18.88 -2.53 -10.02
N PHE A 577 -17.56 -2.71 -9.93
CA PHE A 577 -16.90 -2.97 -8.67
C PHE A 577 -16.43 -1.67 -8.03
N LEU A 578 -16.69 -1.52 -6.73
CA LEU A 578 -16.15 -0.45 -5.90
C LEU A 578 -15.24 -1.02 -4.83
N THR A 579 -14.21 -0.28 -4.48
CA THR A 579 -13.27 -0.66 -3.44
C THR A 579 -13.82 -0.32 -2.07
N ARG A 580 -13.78 -1.29 -1.15
CA ARG A 580 -14.21 -1.15 0.23
C ARG A 580 -13.20 -1.75 1.17
N MET A 581 -13.05 -1.16 2.35
CA MET A 581 -12.32 -1.84 3.42
C MET A 581 -12.97 -3.18 3.72
N VAL A 582 -12.16 -4.18 4.08
CA VAL A 582 -12.62 -5.50 4.47
C VAL A 582 -11.96 -5.93 5.77
N VAL A 583 -12.74 -6.55 6.65
CA VAL A 583 -12.27 -7.21 7.87
C VAL A 583 -12.65 -8.68 7.79
N LEU A 584 -11.64 -9.53 7.91
CA LEU A 584 -11.74 -10.98 7.82
C LEU A 584 -11.42 -11.59 9.17
N LYS A 585 -12.35 -12.36 9.73
CA LYS A 585 -12.11 -13.15 10.95
C LYS A 585 -11.95 -14.62 10.63
N PRO A 586 -11.04 -15.34 11.34
CA PRO A 586 -10.99 -16.78 11.27
C PRO A 586 -12.35 -17.38 11.67
N ALA A 587 -12.94 -18.19 10.78
CA ALA A 587 -14.21 -18.87 10.99
C ALA A 587 -14.01 -20.35 11.31
N ALA A 588 -14.97 -20.94 12.01
CA ALA A 588 -14.98 -22.37 12.27
C ALA A 588 -15.59 -23.09 11.06
N GLY A 589 -14.88 -24.04 10.48
CA GLY A 589 -15.39 -24.86 9.37
C GLY A 589 -14.28 -25.40 8.49
N ASN A 590 -14.70 -26.03 7.40
CA ASN A 590 -13.81 -26.44 6.32
C ASN A 590 -14.18 -25.59 5.09
N GLN A 591 -13.24 -25.45 4.18
CA GLN A 591 -13.50 -24.84 2.87
C GLN A 591 -14.71 -25.51 2.21
N GLU A 592 -15.69 -24.71 1.82
CA GLU A 592 -16.90 -25.16 1.14
C GLU A 592 -16.89 -24.72 -0.31
N ALA A 593 -17.29 -25.60 -1.21
CA ALA A 593 -17.50 -25.24 -2.62
C ALA A 593 -18.91 -24.66 -2.76
N CYS A 594 -19.02 -23.37 -3.06
CA CYS A 594 -20.28 -22.68 -3.31
C CYS A 594 -20.77 -22.90 -4.74
N THR A 595 -19.83 -23.11 -5.68
CA THR A 595 -20.12 -23.44 -7.09
C THR A 595 -19.05 -24.37 -7.66
N GLU A 596 -19.35 -25.06 -8.77
CA GLU A 596 -18.34 -25.89 -9.46
C GLU A 596 -17.17 -25.04 -10.03
N SER A 597 -17.39 -23.75 -10.27
CA SER A 597 -16.36 -22.84 -10.78
C SER A 597 -15.32 -22.39 -9.73
N ASP A 598 -15.68 -22.44 -8.44
CA ASP A 598 -14.79 -22.04 -7.35
C ASP A 598 -13.62 -23.02 -7.14
N LEU A 599 -13.63 -24.16 -7.83
CA LEU A 599 -12.62 -25.21 -7.72
C LEU A 599 -11.69 -25.27 -8.94
N VAL A 600 -11.84 -24.38 -9.93
CA VAL A 600 -11.01 -24.39 -11.15
C VAL A 600 -9.82 -23.47 -10.94
N GLU A 601 -8.68 -24.04 -10.59
CA GLU A 601 -7.40 -23.33 -10.67
C GLU A 601 -7.11 -23.00 -12.13
N ASP A 602 -6.75 -21.75 -12.42
CA ASP A 602 -6.23 -21.37 -13.72
C ASP A 602 -4.90 -22.08 -13.98
N GLU A 603 -4.83 -22.91 -15.03
CA GLU A 603 -3.60 -23.61 -15.37
C GLU A 603 -2.49 -22.60 -15.72
N PRO A 604 -1.25 -22.82 -15.23
CA PRO A 604 -0.12 -21.99 -15.59
C PRO A 604 0.03 -21.86 -17.10
N TYR A 605 0.28 -20.64 -17.59
CA TYR A 605 0.49 -20.39 -19.01
C TYR A 605 1.65 -21.20 -19.56
N GLU A 606 1.36 -22.30 -20.26
CA GLU A 606 2.34 -23.00 -21.06
C GLU A 606 2.64 -22.19 -22.34
N ARG A 607 3.90 -21.79 -22.50
CA ARG A 607 4.39 -21.09 -23.70
C ARG A 607 4.18 -21.95 -24.94
N LYS A 608 3.01 -21.89 -25.57
CA LYS A 608 2.73 -22.52 -26.89
C LYS A 608 3.44 -21.76 -28.02
N GLY A 609 4.74 -21.62 -27.95
CA GLY A 609 5.48 -20.79 -28.88
C GLY A 609 6.89 -21.21 -29.22
N ALA A 610 7.28 -22.48 -29.01
CA ALA A 610 8.39 -23.03 -29.74
C ALA A 610 7.85 -23.62 -31.04
N ALA A 611 8.01 -22.90 -32.14
CA ALA A 611 7.88 -23.52 -33.46
C ALA A 611 8.65 -24.83 -33.41
N SER A 612 7.94 -25.97 -33.52
CA SER A 612 8.55 -27.28 -33.34
C SER A 612 9.76 -27.36 -34.25
N TRP A 613 10.88 -27.84 -33.74
CA TRP A 613 12.10 -28.09 -34.53
C TRP A 613 11.82 -28.84 -35.83
N ALA A 614 10.63 -29.43 -35.97
CA ALA A 614 10.13 -30.06 -37.19
C ALA A 614 10.09 -29.10 -38.40
N TRP A 615 9.93 -27.77 -38.21
CA TRP A 615 9.99 -26.80 -39.32
C TRP A 615 11.42 -26.61 -39.86
N LEU A 616 12.43 -26.73 -39.04
CA LEU A 616 13.84 -26.64 -39.47
C LEU A 616 14.26 -27.83 -40.32
N PHE A 617 13.63 -28.99 -40.15
CA PHE A 617 13.86 -30.18 -40.98
C PHE A 617 13.06 -30.18 -42.30
N SER A 618 12.01 -29.36 -42.41
CA SER A 618 11.22 -29.24 -43.66
C SER A 618 11.90 -28.37 -44.73
N LEU A 619 12.72 -27.39 -44.32
CA LEU A 619 13.45 -26.53 -45.26
C LEU A 619 14.46 -27.26 -46.17
N PRO A 620 15.28 -28.20 -45.69
CA PRO A 620 16.15 -28.99 -46.54
C PRO A 620 15.38 -29.91 -47.50
N LEU A 621 14.22 -30.45 -47.11
CA LEU A 621 13.37 -31.29 -47.95
C LEU A 621 12.72 -30.51 -49.10
N LEU A 622 12.33 -29.28 -48.88
CA LEU A 622 11.82 -28.35 -49.91
C LEU A 622 12.94 -27.93 -50.89
N TRP A 623 14.18 -27.78 -50.38
CA TRP A 623 15.34 -27.45 -51.22
C TRP A 623 15.77 -28.63 -52.08
N LEU A 624 15.73 -29.88 -51.60
CA LEU A 624 15.99 -31.11 -52.35
C LEU A 624 14.90 -31.36 -53.41
N ARG A 625 13.65 -30.98 -53.17
CA ARG A 625 12.55 -31.13 -54.15
C ARG A 625 12.70 -30.17 -55.33
N ARG A 626 13.27 -28.97 -55.11
CA ARG A 626 13.57 -27.98 -56.16
C ARG A 626 14.74 -28.41 -57.07
N ARG A 627 15.68 -29.23 -56.59
CA ARG A 627 16.81 -29.75 -57.41
C ARG A 627 16.45 -30.91 -58.31
N LYS A 628 15.29 -31.56 -58.17
CA LYS A 628 14.81 -32.64 -59.04
C LYS A 628 13.83 -32.18 -60.13
N ALA A 629 13.55 -30.89 -60.20
CA ALA A 629 12.63 -30.30 -61.19
C ALA A 629 13.35 -29.39 -62.21
N ASN A 630 14.71 -29.49 -62.35
CA ASN A 630 15.48 -28.91 -63.44
C ASN A 630 16.26 -30.00 -64.15
#